data_179857474d0d8c131f4d79613322fd00
#
_entry.id   179857474d0d8c131f4d79613322fd00
#
_cell.length_a   1.000
_cell.length_b   1.000
_cell.length_c   1.000
_cell.angle_alpha   90.00
_cell.angle_beta   90.00
_cell.angle_gamma   90.00
#
_symmetry.space_group_name_H-M   'P 1'
#
loop_
_entity.id
_entity.type
_entity.pdbx_description
1 polymer ?
#
loop_
_entity_poly.entity_id
_entity_poly.type
_entity_poly.pdbx_seq_one_letter_code
_entity_poly.pdbx_strand_id
1 'polypeptide(L)'
;LALLNGTQFMSAYGVHSLLRANKLSTLTDLVTAISIEAYDGRISPFNDLVHKVRPHNGQFITARNIQMALEGSEIIVQEKAHVQDPYSFRCSPQVHGASKDAIEHVQSVFEKEINSVTDNPTIFPDEDEIISAGNFHGQPLAISLDYLAIAVAELGSISERRTYKLIGGERGLPAFLVANPGLNSGFMIPQYAQASVVSQNKQLCTPCSVDTIDSSNGQEDHVSMGANAATKVYRIVDNLEKIMGVELMNAVQGLEFRKPLKSSVVITEFVSEYRNHVPFITDDVEMHPLMEKSIQFIKTCSKNISVKR
;
A
#
# COMPACT_ATOMS: atom_id res chain seq x y z
N LEU A 1 16.74 -6.60 30.29
CA LEU A 1 17.57 -5.65 29.54
C LEU A 1 17.37 -5.81 28.03
N ALA A 2 17.60 -6.99 27.47
CA ALA A 2 17.54 -7.22 26.02
C ALA A 2 16.23 -6.83 25.33
N LEU A 3 15.13 -6.67 26.04
CA LEU A 3 13.84 -6.21 25.51
C LEU A 3 13.59 -4.71 25.70
N LEU A 4 14.41 -4.03 26.50
CA LEU A 4 14.23 -2.61 26.83
C LEU A 4 15.29 -1.73 26.19
N ASN A 5 16.55 -2.15 26.26
CA ASN A 5 17.69 -1.37 25.79
C ASN A 5 17.93 -1.63 24.29
N GLY A 6 18.65 -0.71 23.65
CA GLY A 6 18.94 -0.78 22.22
C GLY A 6 17.74 -0.48 21.34
N THR A 7 17.72 -1.09 20.15
CA THR A 7 16.74 -0.77 19.09
C THR A 7 15.63 -1.83 18.91
N GLN A 8 15.51 -2.81 19.82
CA GLN A 8 14.64 -3.98 19.66
C GLN A 8 13.17 -3.62 19.50
N PHE A 9 12.66 -2.64 20.27
CA PHE A 9 11.27 -2.19 20.16
C PHE A 9 10.99 -1.62 18.77
N MET A 10 11.86 -0.73 18.29
CA MET A 10 11.73 -0.16 16.93
C MET A 10 11.86 -1.22 15.85
N SER A 11 12.80 -2.17 16.01
CA SER A 11 13.02 -3.28 15.10
C SER A 11 11.81 -4.20 15.01
N ALA A 12 11.18 -4.54 16.13
CA ALA A 12 9.99 -5.39 16.15
C ALA A 12 8.81 -4.77 15.39
N TYR A 13 8.46 -3.51 15.69
CA TYR A 13 7.43 -2.79 14.97
C TYR A 13 7.78 -2.57 13.50
N GLY A 14 9.04 -2.23 13.22
CA GLY A 14 9.52 -1.95 11.88
C GLY A 14 9.50 -3.19 10.99
N VAL A 15 10.04 -4.31 11.44
CA VAL A 15 10.01 -5.59 10.68
C VAL A 15 8.59 -6.03 10.43
N HIS A 16 7.72 -6.00 11.45
CA HIS A 16 6.31 -6.36 11.27
C HIS A 16 5.61 -5.46 10.23
N SER A 17 5.83 -4.15 10.32
CA SER A 17 5.26 -3.19 9.35
C SER A 17 5.83 -3.38 7.95
N LEU A 18 7.12 -3.65 7.83
CA LEU A 18 7.81 -3.86 6.56
C LEU A 18 7.33 -5.12 5.82
N LEU A 19 7.15 -6.24 6.52
CA LEU A 19 6.61 -7.48 5.95
C LEU A 19 5.20 -7.26 5.40
N ARG A 20 4.35 -6.54 6.12
CA ARG A 20 3.02 -6.17 5.67
C ARG A 20 3.07 -5.20 4.49
N ALA A 21 3.91 -4.17 4.54
CA ALA A 21 4.07 -3.21 3.46
C ALA A 21 4.54 -3.87 2.15
N ASN A 22 5.47 -4.82 2.20
CA ASN A 22 5.90 -5.61 1.05
C ASN A 22 4.73 -6.39 0.43
N LYS A 23 3.97 -7.11 1.25
CA LYS A 23 2.77 -7.84 0.81
C LYS A 23 1.75 -6.90 0.17
N LEU A 24 1.41 -5.80 0.85
CA LEU A 24 0.42 -4.84 0.39
C LEU A 24 0.85 -4.12 -0.88
N SER A 25 2.14 -3.79 -1.04
CA SER A 25 2.65 -3.13 -2.25
C SER A 25 2.49 -3.98 -3.51
N THR A 26 2.56 -5.31 -3.37
CA THR A 26 2.29 -6.25 -4.48
C THR A 26 0.79 -6.40 -4.73
N LEU A 27 0.01 -6.53 -3.67
CA LEU A 27 -1.46 -6.67 -3.76
C LEU A 27 -2.12 -5.42 -4.33
N THR A 28 -1.55 -4.23 -4.07
CA THR A 28 -2.00 -2.96 -4.65
C THR A 28 -1.94 -2.99 -6.19
N ASP A 29 -0.96 -3.65 -6.80
CA ASP A 29 -0.88 -3.78 -8.27
C ASP A 29 -2.03 -4.61 -8.82
N LEU A 30 -2.43 -5.71 -8.14
CA LEU A 30 -3.58 -6.52 -8.53
C LEU A 30 -4.90 -5.75 -8.38
N VAL A 31 -5.11 -5.08 -7.25
CA VAL A 31 -6.31 -4.24 -7.02
C VAL A 31 -6.39 -3.13 -8.08
N THR A 32 -5.25 -2.53 -8.44
CA THR A 32 -5.16 -1.54 -9.52
C THR A 32 -5.55 -2.15 -10.87
N ALA A 33 -5.10 -3.36 -11.19
CA ALA A 33 -5.48 -4.04 -12.45
C ALA A 33 -7.01 -4.25 -12.53
N ILE A 34 -7.65 -4.66 -11.43
CA ILE A 34 -9.11 -4.78 -11.35
C ILE A 34 -9.77 -3.40 -11.55
N SER A 35 -9.23 -2.36 -10.91
CA SER A 35 -9.73 -0.98 -11.07
C SER A 35 -9.59 -0.48 -12.50
N ILE A 36 -8.50 -0.83 -13.22
CA ILE A 36 -8.28 -0.49 -14.63
C ILE A 36 -9.34 -1.14 -15.51
N GLU A 37 -9.63 -2.43 -15.35
CA GLU A 37 -10.71 -3.09 -16.09
C GLU A 37 -12.07 -2.47 -15.77
N ALA A 38 -12.37 -2.29 -14.48
CA ALA A 38 -13.63 -1.69 -14.05
C ALA A 38 -13.84 -0.28 -14.64
N TYR A 39 -12.78 0.51 -14.76
CA TYR A 39 -12.83 1.88 -15.31
C TYR A 39 -12.74 1.93 -16.84
N ASP A 40 -12.65 0.80 -17.53
CA ASP A 40 -12.36 0.73 -18.97
C ASP A 40 -11.04 1.42 -19.34
N GLY A 41 -9.99 1.18 -18.56
CA GLY A 41 -8.69 1.78 -18.73
C GLY A 41 -7.88 1.21 -19.89
N ARG A 42 -6.70 1.82 -20.17
CA ARG A 42 -5.79 1.43 -21.24
C ARG A 42 -4.60 0.63 -20.69
N ILE A 43 -4.16 -0.35 -21.48
CA ILE A 43 -2.93 -1.12 -21.18
C ILE A 43 -1.65 -0.38 -21.62
N SER A 44 -1.75 0.55 -22.55
CA SER A 44 -0.58 1.22 -23.16
C SER A 44 0.38 1.90 -22.17
N PRO A 45 -0.06 2.49 -21.04
CA PRO A 45 0.85 3.09 -20.06
C PRO A 45 1.81 2.09 -19.40
N PHE A 46 1.49 0.80 -19.47
CA PHE A 46 2.27 -0.27 -18.83
C PHE A 46 3.26 -0.94 -19.78
N ASN A 47 3.38 -0.45 -21.03
CA ASN A 47 4.27 -1.00 -22.03
C ASN A 47 5.75 -0.86 -21.60
N ASP A 48 6.53 -1.92 -21.77
CA ASP A 48 7.94 -2.00 -21.38
C ASP A 48 8.81 -0.87 -21.93
N LEU A 49 8.52 -0.39 -23.14
CA LEU A 49 9.27 0.71 -23.77
C LEU A 49 9.21 1.99 -22.94
N VAL A 50 8.06 2.25 -22.28
CA VAL A 50 7.90 3.41 -21.39
C VAL A 50 8.85 3.32 -20.20
N HIS A 51 9.02 2.12 -19.66
CA HIS A 51 9.78 1.89 -18.44
C HIS A 51 11.29 1.71 -18.70
N LYS A 52 11.67 1.29 -19.90
CA LYS A 52 13.08 1.21 -20.33
C LYS A 52 13.78 2.55 -20.40
N VAL A 53 13.06 3.62 -20.78
CA VAL A 53 13.63 4.98 -20.91
C VAL A 53 13.64 5.74 -19.58
N ARG A 54 13.03 5.17 -18.52
CA ARG A 54 13.07 5.68 -17.15
C ARG A 54 13.21 4.50 -16.17
N PRO A 55 14.42 3.95 -16.01
CA PRO A 55 14.66 2.62 -15.47
C PRO A 55 14.69 2.56 -13.92
N HIS A 56 13.63 3.03 -13.27
CA HIS A 56 13.40 2.75 -11.84
C HIS A 56 12.89 1.32 -11.68
N ASN A 57 13.51 0.56 -10.78
CA ASN A 57 13.23 -0.87 -10.60
C ASN A 57 11.77 -1.13 -10.19
N GLY A 58 11.28 -0.44 -9.17
CA GLY A 58 9.90 -0.59 -8.70
C GLY A 58 8.86 -0.19 -9.75
N GLN A 59 9.16 0.81 -10.60
CA GLN A 59 8.30 1.21 -11.71
C GLN A 59 8.15 0.08 -12.74
N PHE A 60 9.25 -0.58 -13.09
CA PHE A 60 9.25 -1.71 -14.00
C PHE A 60 8.47 -2.90 -13.42
N ILE A 61 8.73 -3.25 -12.15
CA ILE A 61 8.04 -4.33 -11.44
C ILE A 61 6.52 -4.08 -11.42
N THR A 62 6.09 -2.88 -11.08
CA THR A 62 4.66 -2.53 -11.04
C THR A 62 4.00 -2.67 -12.40
N ALA A 63 4.63 -2.14 -13.45
CA ALA A 63 4.11 -2.26 -14.81
C ALA A 63 3.93 -3.73 -15.23
N ARG A 64 4.92 -4.57 -14.96
CA ARG A 64 4.89 -6.00 -15.25
C ARG A 64 3.82 -6.74 -14.45
N ASN A 65 3.69 -6.46 -13.16
CA ASN A 65 2.66 -7.07 -12.32
C ASN A 65 1.25 -6.77 -12.89
N ILE A 66 1.01 -5.53 -13.29
CA ILE A 66 -0.28 -5.12 -13.88
C ILE A 66 -0.50 -5.78 -15.24
N GLN A 67 0.52 -5.82 -16.11
CA GLN A 67 0.42 -6.54 -17.39
C GLN A 67 0.06 -8.02 -17.19
N MET A 68 0.75 -8.71 -16.29
CA MET A 68 0.49 -10.12 -15.98
C MET A 68 -0.92 -10.34 -15.43
N ALA A 69 -1.39 -9.43 -14.58
CA ALA A 69 -2.76 -9.52 -14.04
C ALA A 69 -3.82 -9.33 -15.12
N LEU A 70 -3.55 -8.54 -16.17
CA LEU A 70 -4.49 -8.22 -17.25
C LEU A 70 -4.35 -9.14 -18.48
N GLU A 71 -3.41 -10.07 -18.49
CA GLU A 71 -3.14 -10.94 -19.64
C GLU A 71 -4.35 -11.83 -19.97
N GLY A 72 -4.79 -11.79 -21.22
CA GLY A 72 -5.95 -12.55 -21.71
C GLY A 72 -7.32 -11.92 -21.38
N SER A 73 -7.35 -10.68 -20.87
CA SER A 73 -8.62 -9.97 -20.62
C SER A 73 -9.28 -9.51 -21.91
N GLU A 74 -10.57 -9.81 -22.09
CA GLU A 74 -11.40 -9.28 -23.17
C GLU A 74 -11.70 -7.78 -22.97
N ILE A 75 -11.75 -7.33 -21.72
CA ILE A 75 -12.08 -5.94 -21.35
C ILE A 75 -10.95 -4.99 -21.77
N ILE A 76 -9.69 -5.37 -21.49
CA ILE A 76 -8.56 -4.48 -21.70
C ILE A 76 -8.22 -4.26 -23.18
N VAL A 77 -8.54 -5.22 -24.04
CA VAL A 77 -8.25 -5.16 -25.49
C VAL A 77 -9.30 -4.44 -26.30
N GLN A 78 -10.44 -4.03 -25.68
CA GLN A 78 -11.47 -3.27 -26.37
C GLN A 78 -10.91 -1.95 -26.93
N GLU A 79 -11.49 -1.50 -28.05
CA GLU A 79 -11.25 -0.15 -28.54
C GLU A 79 -11.73 0.88 -27.49
N LYS A 80 -10.90 1.87 -27.20
CA LYS A 80 -11.18 2.86 -26.17
C LYS A 80 -11.58 4.19 -26.79
N ALA A 81 -12.72 4.72 -26.40
CA ALA A 81 -13.23 6.02 -26.88
C ALA A 81 -12.39 7.23 -26.41
N HIS A 82 -11.57 7.06 -25.37
CA HIS A 82 -10.77 8.13 -24.77
C HIS A 82 -9.27 7.98 -25.10
N VAL A 83 -8.56 9.09 -25.20
CA VAL A 83 -7.14 9.11 -25.56
C VAL A 83 -6.23 8.60 -24.44
N GLN A 84 -6.54 8.95 -23.19
CA GLN A 84 -5.71 8.63 -22.02
C GLN A 84 -6.56 8.50 -20.76
N ASP A 85 -5.99 7.78 -19.76
CA ASP A 85 -6.58 7.61 -18.45
C ASP A 85 -6.17 8.74 -17.48
N PRO A 86 -6.94 8.99 -16.41
CA PRO A 86 -6.49 9.80 -15.29
C PRO A 86 -5.17 9.30 -14.69
N TYR A 87 -4.42 10.19 -14.04
CA TYR A 87 -3.11 9.85 -13.47
C TYR A 87 -3.18 8.71 -12.44
N SER A 88 -4.26 8.62 -11.66
CA SER A 88 -4.42 7.55 -10.67
C SER A 88 -4.43 6.15 -11.28
N PHE A 89 -4.72 6.01 -12.58
CA PHE A 89 -4.60 4.75 -13.33
C PHE A 89 -3.28 4.68 -14.08
N ARG A 90 -3.02 5.62 -15.00
CA ARG A 90 -1.87 5.51 -15.91
C ARG A 90 -0.51 5.79 -15.28
N CYS A 91 -0.45 6.48 -14.13
CA CYS A 91 0.78 6.73 -13.40
C CYS A 91 1.01 5.75 -12.23
N SER A 92 0.22 4.68 -12.13
CA SER A 92 0.43 3.65 -11.10
C SER A 92 1.85 3.06 -11.10
N PRO A 93 2.50 2.79 -12.25
CA PRO A 93 3.88 2.31 -12.25
C PRO A 93 4.86 3.28 -11.58
N GLN A 94 4.69 4.58 -11.81
CA GLN A 94 5.57 5.61 -11.26
C GLN A 94 5.38 5.77 -9.75
N VAL A 95 4.12 5.77 -9.28
CA VAL A 95 3.79 5.99 -7.87
C VAL A 95 4.05 4.73 -7.04
N HIS A 96 3.49 3.58 -7.44
CA HIS A 96 3.73 2.32 -6.73
C HIS A 96 5.20 1.92 -6.79
N GLY A 97 5.86 2.19 -7.92
CA GLY A 97 7.27 1.91 -8.11
C GLY A 97 8.15 2.68 -7.14
N ALA A 98 7.91 3.98 -6.96
CA ALA A 98 8.63 4.78 -5.99
C ALA A 98 8.46 4.24 -4.55
N SER A 99 7.24 3.81 -4.20
CA SER A 99 7.00 3.18 -2.91
C SER A 99 7.72 1.84 -2.75
N LYS A 100 7.78 1.00 -3.82
CA LYS A 100 8.52 -0.27 -3.81
C LYS A 100 10.02 -0.06 -3.62
N ASP A 101 10.61 0.90 -4.33
CA ASP A 101 12.05 1.22 -4.20
C ASP A 101 12.37 1.74 -2.77
N ALA A 102 11.47 2.54 -2.18
CA ALA A 102 11.58 2.98 -0.80
C ALA A 102 11.48 1.81 0.21
N ILE A 103 10.51 0.91 0.03
CA ILE A 103 10.35 -0.28 0.87
C ILE A 103 11.59 -1.17 0.80
N GLU A 104 12.18 -1.37 -0.38
CA GLU A 104 13.42 -2.14 -0.58
C GLU A 104 14.61 -1.50 0.16
N HIS A 105 14.76 -0.18 0.07
CA HIS A 105 15.78 0.53 0.82
C HIS A 105 15.62 0.32 2.33
N VAL A 106 14.41 0.50 2.86
CA VAL A 106 14.12 0.30 4.28
C VAL A 106 14.40 -1.15 4.69
N GLN A 107 14.03 -2.12 3.87
CA GLN A 107 14.36 -3.53 4.12
C GLN A 107 15.86 -3.73 4.30
N SER A 108 16.69 -3.15 3.45
CA SER A 108 18.15 -3.27 3.54
C SER A 108 18.74 -2.69 4.83
N VAL A 109 18.10 -1.66 5.41
CA VAL A 109 18.49 -1.10 6.71
C VAL A 109 18.13 -2.05 7.84
N PHE A 110 16.88 -2.56 7.83
CA PHE A 110 16.42 -3.49 8.87
C PHE A 110 17.16 -4.83 8.86
N GLU A 111 17.53 -5.35 7.69
CA GLU A 111 18.34 -6.57 7.57
C GLU A 111 19.71 -6.42 8.22
N LYS A 112 20.33 -5.24 8.17
CA LYS A 112 21.56 -4.93 8.91
C LYS A 112 21.29 -4.83 10.41
N GLU A 113 20.27 -4.08 10.79
CA GLU A 113 19.98 -3.79 12.19
C GLU A 113 19.66 -5.03 13.01
N ILE A 114 18.81 -5.93 12.50
CA ILE A 114 18.44 -7.18 13.22
C ILE A 114 19.60 -8.17 13.37
N ASN A 115 20.71 -7.94 12.67
CA ASN A 115 21.95 -8.71 12.78
C ASN A 115 23.08 -7.93 13.45
N SER A 116 22.78 -6.80 14.08
CA SER A 116 23.75 -5.90 14.71
C SER A 116 23.69 -5.97 16.24
N VAL A 117 24.79 -5.60 16.88
CA VAL A 117 24.83 -5.35 18.31
C VAL A 117 24.43 -3.90 18.56
N THR A 118 23.28 -3.70 19.21
CA THR A 118 22.61 -2.40 19.35
C THR A 118 22.44 -1.98 20.82
N ASP A 119 23.49 -2.14 21.62
CA ASP A 119 23.48 -1.78 23.04
C ASP A 119 24.77 -1.04 23.47
N ASN A 120 24.86 -0.67 24.72
CA ASN A 120 25.99 -0.05 25.37
C ASN A 120 26.13 -0.61 26.82
N PRO A 121 27.38 -0.98 27.25
CA PRO A 121 28.61 -1.03 26.45
C PRO A 121 28.63 -2.17 25.45
N THR A 122 29.44 -2.04 24.40
CA THR A 122 29.71 -3.12 23.45
C THR A 122 30.90 -3.96 23.99
N ILE A 123 30.74 -5.29 23.99
CA ILE A 123 31.70 -6.24 24.56
C ILE A 123 32.36 -7.02 23.44
N PHE A 124 33.67 -7.05 23.39
CA PHE A 124 34.51 -7.76 22.42
C PHE A 124 35.36 -8.80 23.17
N PRO A 125 34.85 -10.05 23.31
CA PRO A 125 35.53 -11.07 24.12
C PRO A 125 36.89 -11.49 23.57
N ASP A 126 37.03 -11.51 22.24
CA ASP A 126 38.27 -11.95 21.58
C ASP A 126 39.41 -10.93 21.71
N GLU A 127 39.05 -9.65 21.81
CA GLU A 127 39.99 -8.54 22.00
C GLU A 127 40.20 -8.16 23.49
N ASP A 128 39.45 -8.79 24.40
CA ASP A 128 39.40 -8.44 25.83
C ASP A 128 39.04 -6.97 26.08
N GLU A 129 38.11 -6.43 25.28
CA GLU A 129 37.72 -5.02 25.30
C GLU A 129 36.25 -4.82 25.69
N ILE A 130 35.98 -3.77 26.48
CA ILE A 130 34.64 -3.28 26.79
C ILE A 130 34.59 -1.80 26.44
N ILE A 131 33.79 -1.43 25.45
CA ILE A 131 33.79 -0.08 24.91
C ILE A 131 32.40 0.57 25.10
N SER A 132 32.38 1.72 25.79
CA SER A 132 31.19 2.57 25.83
C SER A 132 31.07 3.37 24.55
N ALA A 133 29.94 3.15 23.82
CA ALA A 133 29.68 3.74 22.50
C ALA A 133 28.20 4.04 22.31
N GLY A 134 27.78 4.43 21.10
CA GLY A 134 26.43 4.88 20.76
C GLY A 134 25.61 3.90 19.93
N ASN A 135 25.92 2.60 19.91
CA ASN A 135 25.22 1.63 19.05
C ASN A 135 23.75 1.42 19.41
N PHE A 136 23.31 1.89 20.56
CA PHE A 136 21.90 1.94 20.95
C PHE A 136 21.10 3.02 20.22
N HIS A 137 21.76 3.98 19.55
CA HIS A 137 21.08 5.13 18.97
C HIS A 137 20.27 4.74 17.73
N GLY A 138 18.94 4.79 17.83
CA GLY A 138 18.01 4.31 16.82
C GLY A 138 17.79 5.21 15.60
N GLN A 139 18.64 6.22 15.34
CA GLN A 139 18.47 7.17 14.24
C GLN A 139 18.39 6.50 12.86
N PRO A 140 19.17 5.45 12.52
CA PRO A 140 19.02 4.76 11.24
C PRO A 140 17.63 4.20 11.03
N LEU A 141 17.03 3.65 12.09
CA LEU A 141 15.66 3.11 12.04
C LEU A 141 14.61 4.22 12.02
N ALA A 142 14.78 5.27 12.80
CA ALA A 142 13.82 6.38 12.87
C ALA A 142 13.62 7.03 11.50
N ILE A 143 14.70 7.36 10.79
CA ILE A 143 14.65 7.92 9.43
C ILE A 143 14.02 6.92 8.45
N SER A 144 14.41 5.65 8.53
CA SER A 144 13.87 4.60 7.65
C SER A 144 12.37 4.38 7.88
N LEU A 145 11.90 4.43 9.13
CA LEU A 145 10.49 4.30 9.47
C LEU A 145 9.65 5.49 8.98
N ASP A 146 10.16 6.71 9.10
CA ASP A 146 9.48 7.88 8.53
C ASP A 146 9.44 7.82 6.99
N TYR A 147 10.50 7.35 6.35
CA TYR A 147 10.53 7.13 4.91
C TYR A 147 9.53 6.05 4.47
N LEU A 148 9.45 4.93 5.21
CA LEU A 148 8.44 3.89 5.01
C LEU A 148 7.02 4.42 5.17
N ALA A 149 6.79 5.27 6.17
CA ALA A 149 5.49 5.90 6.43
C ALA A 149 4.99 6.68 5.21
N ILE A 150 5.85 7.50 4.61
CA ILE A 150 5.54 8.28 3.41
C ILE A 150 5.25 7.36 2.22
N ALA A 151 6.11 6.35 1.99
CA ALA A 151 5.95 5.41 0.88
C ALA A 151 4.64 4.62 0.95
N VAL A 152 4.25 4.15 2.14
CA VAL A 152 2.99 3.41 2.37
C VAL A 152 1.78 4.33 2.23
N ALA A 153 1.85 5.57 2.72
CA ALA A 153 0.77 6.54 2.61
C ALA A 153 0.46 6.89 1.15
N GLU A 154 1.46 6.98 0.26
CA GLU A 154 1.25 7.26 -1.17
C GLU A 154 0.55 6.12 -1.90
N LEU A 155 0.78 4.86 -1.53
CA LEU A 155 -0.02 3.73 -2.04
C LEU A 155 -1.51 3.91 -1.71
N GLY A 156 -1.81 4.37 -0.50
CA GLY A 156 -3.18 4.68 -0.09
C GLY A 156 -3.77 5.91 -0.78
N SER A 157 -2.96 6.95 -0.98
CA SER A 157 -3.39 8.19 -1.63
C SER A 157 -3.85 7.95 -3.07
N ILE A 158 -3.05 7.25 -3.87
CA ILE A 158 -3.41 6.95 -5.26
C ILE A 158 -4.58 5.94 -5.36
N SER A 159 -4.69 5.00 -4.41
CA SER A 159 -5.80 4.05 -4.30
C SER A 159 -7.14 4.78 -4.15
N GLU A 160 -7.22 5.72 -3.23
CA GLU A 160 -8.44 6.51 -3.00
C GLU A 160 -8.81 7.35 -4.24
N ARG A 161 -7.86 7.91 -4.98
CA ARG A 161 -8.13 8.62 -6.21
C ARG A 161 -8.74 7.73 -7.30
N ARG A 162 -8.37 6.45 -7.38
CA ARG A 162 -9.02 5.49 -8.27
C ARG A 162 -10.46 5.21 -7.83
N THR A 163 -10.68 4.99 -6.54
CA THR A 163 -12.04 4.79 -5.99
C THR A 163 -12.95 5.97 -6.33
N TYR A 164 -12.47 7.20 -6.13
CA TYR A 164 -13.21 8.41 -6.48
C TYR A 164 -13.61 8.43 -7.97
N LYS A 165 -12.73 7.99 -8.86
CA LYS A 165 -13.04 7.90 -10.30
C LYS A 165 -14.04 6.80 -10.62
N LEU A 166 -13.94 5.65 -9.96
CA LEU A 166 -14.86 4.53 -10.17
C LEU A 166 -16.33 4.91 -9.85
N ILE A 167 -16.54 5.68 -8.79
CA ILE A 167 -17.90 6.10 -8.38
C ILE A 167 -18.44 7.31 -9.13
N GLY A 168 -17.66 7.91 -10.02
CA GLY A 168 -17.99 9.19 -10.66
C GLY A 168 -19.00 9.14 -11.78
N GLY A 169 -19.50 7.96 -12.16
CA GLY A 169 -20.47 7.84 -13.28
C GLY A 169 -19.82 8.04 -14.65
N GLU A 170 -18.50 7.84 -14.75
CA GLU A 170 -17.74 7.98 -15.99
C GLU A 170 -17.56 6.63 -16.71
N ARG A 171 -17.30 6.67 -18.01
CA ARG A 171 -16.93 5.51 -18.85
C ARG A 171 -17.93 4.35 -18.80
N GLY A 172 -19.22 4.67 -18.77
CA GLY A 172 -20.30 3.69 -18.75
C GLY A 172 -20.53 3.02 -17.39
N LEU A 173 -19.84 3.45 -16.34
CA LEU A 173 -20.19 3.08 -14.98
C LEU A 173 -21.37 3.93 -14.49
N PRO A 174 -22.33 3.36 -13.74
CA PRO A 174 -23.34 4.17 -13.07
C PRO A 174 -22.71 5.00 -11.94
N ALA A 175 -23.26 6.18 -11.69
CA ALA A 175 -22.84 6.98 -10.55
C ALA A 175 -23.01 6.17 -9.25
N PHE A 176 -22.02 6.24 -8.38
CA PHE A 176 -21.95 5.49 -7.11
C PHE A 176 -22.03 3.97 -7.25
N LEU A 177 -21.82 3.42 -8.46
CA LEU A 177 -21.80 1.97 -8.78
C LEU A 177 -23.07 1.21 -8.37
N VAL A 178 -24.22 1.87 -8.41
CA VAL A 178 -25.55 1.28 -8.09
C VAL A 178 -26.59 1.62 -9.15
N ALA A 179 -27.65 0.82 -9.18
CA ALA A 179 -28.85 1.15 -9.94
C ALA A 179 -29.57 2.34 -9.29
N ASN A 180 -30.24 3.15 -10.11
CA ASN A 180 -31.02 4.31 -9.66
C ASN A 180 -30.26 5.25 -8.71
N PRO A 181 -29.10 5.82 -9.15
CA PRO A 181 -28.37 6.80 -8.35
C PRO A 181 -29.26 7.99 -8.03
N GLY A 182 -29.19 8.48 -6.79
CA GLY A 182 -30.09 9.52 -6.26
C GLY A 182 -31.18 8.96 -5.35
N LEU A 183 -31.78 7.81 -5.69
CA LEU A 183 -32.53 7.00 -4.73
C LEU A 183 -31.59 6.19 -3.84
N ASN A 184 -30.53 5.61 -4.45
CA ASN A 184 -29.46 4.89 -3.78
C ASN A 184 -28.21 5.78 -3.67
N SER A 185 -27.54 5.74 -2.52
CA SER A 185 -26.25 6.38 -2.27
C SER A 185 -25.07 5.48 -2.65
N GLY A 186 -25.28 4.18 -2.66
CA GLY A 186 -24.33 3.15 -3.08
C GLY A 186 -22.95 3.28 -2.41
N PHE A 187 -21.92 3.36 -3.24
CA PHE A 187 -20.53 3.39 -2.79
C PHE A 187 -20.00 4.78 -2.44
N MET A 188 -20.86 5.80 -2.35
CA MET A 188 -20.47 7.16 -1.93
C MET A 188 -19.85 7.15 -0.53
N ILE A 189 -20.53 6.54 0.45
CA ILE A 189 -20.08 6.53 1.86
C ILE A 189 -18.79 5.70 2.07
N PRO A 190 -18.61 4.52 1.46
CA PRO A 190 -17.31 3.84 1.46
C PRO A 190 -16.15 4.72 1.00
N GLN A 191 -16.33 5.50 -0.09
CA GLN A 191 -15.30 6.43 -0.55
C GLN A 191 -15.03 7.55 0.46
N TYR A 192 -16.06 8.11 1.10
CA TYR A 192 -15.88 9.10 2.19
C TYR A 192 -15.04 8.53 3.35
N ALA A 193 -15.34 7.30 3.77
CA ALA A 193 -14.57 6.62 4.81
C ALA A 193 -13.11 6.43 4.40
N GLN A 194 -12.86 6.00 3.15
CA GLN A 194 -11.53 5.85 2.59
C GLN A 194 -10.75 7.17 2.57
N ALA A 195 -11.38 8.25 2.09
CA ALA A 195 -10.79 9.58 2.05
C ALA A 195 -10.42 10.10 3.45
N SER A 196 -11.24 9.83 4.45
CA SER A 196 -10.95 10.15 5.85
C SER A 196 -9.69 9.46 6.35
N VAL A 197 -9.53 8.17 6.05
CA VAL A 197 -8.34 7.39 6.44
C VAL A 197 -7.08 7.88 5.70
N VAL A 198 -7.19 8.25 4.42
CA VAL A 198 -6.09 8.88 3.67
C VAL A 198 -5.71 10.23 4.28
N SER A 199 -6.68 11.04 4.69
CA SER A 199 -6.43 12.32 5.37
C SER A 199 -5.70 12.12 6.71
N GLN A 200 -6.05 11.08 7.47
CA GLN A 200 -5.33 10.71 8.69
C GLN A 200 -3.87 10.35 8.41
N ASN A 201 -3.60 9.60 7.33
CA ASN A 201 -2.22 9.23 6.94
C ASN A 201 -1.35 10.46 6.68
N LYS A 202 -1.88 11.56 6.12
CA LYS A 202 -1.12 12.81 5.93
C LYS A 202 -0.56 13.35 7.25
N GLN A 203 -1.35 13.31 8.31
CA GLN A 203 -0.90 13.74 9.64
C GLN A 203 0.14 12.79 10.21
N LEU A 204 -0.07 11.47 10.01
CA LEU A 204 0.86 10.43 10.46
C LEU A 204 2.19 10.43 9.67
N CYS A 205 2.28 11.09 8.52
CA CYS A 205 3.52 11.24 7.74
C CYS A 205 4.44 12.36 8.25
N THR A 206 4.03 13.15 9.25
CA THR A 206 4.93 14.13 9.88
C THR A 206 6.13 13.40 10.48
N PRO A 207 7.39 13.74 10.10
CA PRO A 207 8.56 12.99 10.56
C PRO A 207 8.75 13.10 12.08
N CYS A 208 9.00 11.95 12.72
CA CYS A 208 9.41 11.88 14.12
C CYS A 208 10.94 11.95 14.28
N SER A 209 11.66 11.50 13.24
CA SER A 209 13.14 11.41 13.25
C SER A 209 13.85 12.77 13.24
N VAL A 210 13.13 13.86 13.04
CA VAL A 210 13.66 15.23 13.10
C VAL A 210 13.50 15.87 14.48
N ASP A 211 12.82 15.20 15.41
CA ASP A 211 12.60 15.63 16.78
C ASP A 211 13.60 14.99 17.73
N THR A 212 13.84 15.62 18.84
CA THR A 212 14.66 15.10 19.94
C THR A 212 14.19 15.67 21.27
N ILE A 213 14.58 15.00 22.35
CA ILE A 213 14.41 15.49 23.72
C ILE A 213 15.73 15.39 24.46
N ASP A 214 15.90 16.20 25.47
CA ASP A 214 16.98 16.11 26.43
C ASP A 214 16.52 15.32 27.66
N SER A 215 17.32 14.33 28.07
CA SER A 215 16.97 13.41 29.16
C SER A 215 18.19 13.07 30.01
N SER A 216 18.01 12.37 31.16
CA SER A 216 19.06 11.84 32.02
C SER A 216 20.10 12.92 32.47
N ASN A 217 19.63 14.10 32.87
CA ASN A 217 20.47 15.24 33.25
C ASN A 217 21.48 15.68 32.17
N GLY A 218 21.05 15.67 30.91
CA GLY A 218 21.86 16.09 29.77
C GLY A 218 22.84 15.04 29.24
N GLN A 219 22.79 13.81 29.73
CA GLN A 219 23.58 12.70 29.17
C GLN A 219 22.94 12.17 27.85
N GLU A 220 21.62 12.22 27.75
CA GLU A 220 20.87 11.83 26.59
C GLU A 220 20.30 13.08 25.90
N ASP A 221 21.18 13.98 25.48
CA ASP A 221 20.85 15.29 24.93
C ASP A 221 20.37 15.22 23.44
N HIS A 222 20.51 14.06 22.82
CA HIS A 222 20.01 13.77 21.49
C HIS A 222 19.52 12.33 21.38
N VAL A 223 18.20 12.14 21.16
CA VAL A 223 17.54 10.84 20.99
C VAL A 223 16.83 10.79 19.64
N SER A 224 16.61 9.58 19.12
CA SER A 224 16.10 9.36 17.75
C SER A 224 14.61 9.56 17.59
N MET A 225 13.81 9.54 18.66
CA MET A 225 12.35 9.45 18.65
C MET A 225 11.79 8.28 17.80
N GLY A 226 12.59 7.25 17.61
CA GLY A 226 12.31 6.13 16.72
C GLY A 226 11.16 5.24 17.18
N ALA A 227 10.86 5.18 18.47
CA ALA A 227 9.68 4.49 19.00
C ALA A 227 8.38 5.14 18.49
N ASN A 228 8.34 6.47 18.41
CA ASN A 228 7.22 7.22 17.83
C ASN A 228 7.10 6.95 16.33
N ALA A 229 8.21 6.95 15.58
CA ALA A 229 8.23 6.60 14.16
C ALA A 229 7.71 5.17 13.93
N ALA A 230 8.11 4.21 14.76
CA ALA A 230 7.73 2.79 14.68
C ALA A 230 6.23 2.57 14.91
N THR A 231 5.67 3.13 15.97
CA THR A 231 4.23 2.99 16.27
C THR A 231 3.37 3.75 15.26
N LYS A 232 3.86 4.84 14.72
CA LYS A 232 3.19 5.63 13.69
C LYS A 232 3.10 4.87 12.37
N VAL A 233 4.20 4.28 11.87
CA VAL A 233 4.20 3.52 10.62
C VAL A 233 3.31 2.29 10.70
N TYR A 234 3.25 1.62 11.85
CA TYR A 234 2.32 0.51 12.09
C TYR A 234 0.86 0.92 11.82
N ARG A 235 0.45 2.09 12.32
CA ARG A 235 -0.90 2.64 12.09
C ARG A 235 -1.15 2.98 10.62
N ILE A 236 -0.14 3.48 9.91
CA ILE A 236 -0.25 3.80 8.47
C ILE A 236 -0.44 2.51 7.65
N VAL A 237 0.25 1.42 8.01
CA VAL A 237 0.07 0.11 7.36
C VAL A 237 -1.33 -0.45 7.62
N ASP A 238 -1.84 -0.35 8.85
CA ASP A 238 -3.24 -0.69 9.16
C ASP A 238 -4.24 0.12 8.33
N ASN A 239 -3.96 1.40 8.14
CA ASN A 239 -4.79 2.26 7.32
C ASN A 239 -4.71 1.91 5.83
N LEU A 240 -3.55 1.50 5.32
CA LEU A 240 -3.43 1.04 3.93
C LEU A 240 -4.31 -0.19 3.66
N GLU A 241 -4.38 -1.14 4.59
CA GLU A 241 -5.26 -2.31 4.47
C GLU A 241 -6.73 -1.91 4.36
N LYS A 242 -7.17 -0.91 5.15
CA LYS A 242 -8.53 -0.36 5.07
C LYS A 242 -8.79 0.32 3.72
N ILE A 243 -7.86 1.16 3.29
CA ILE A 243 -7.95 1.89 2.03
C ILE A 243 -8.05 0.92 0.85
N MET A 244 -7.19 -0.10 0.81
CA MET A 244 -7.19 -1.13 -0.23
C MET A 244 -8.46 -1.99 -0.20
N GLY A 245 -8.99 -2.31 0.98
CA GLY A 245 -10.25 -3.02 1.11
C GLY A 245 -11.41 -2.27 0.48
N VAL A 246 -11.47 -0.96 0.66
CA VAL A 246 -12.50 -0.12 0.04
C VAL A 246 -12.29 0.00 -1.47
N GLU A 247 -11.05 0.17 -1.96
CA GLU A 247 -10.79 0.18 -3.40
C GLU A 247 -11.21 -1.15 -4.04
N LEU A 248 -10.81 -2.28 -3.46
CA LEU A 248 -11.18 -3.60 -3.97
C LEU A 248 -12.69 -3.76 -4.05
N MET A 249 -13.42 -3.35 -3.02
CA MET A 249 -14.87 -3.43 -2.98
C MET A 249 -15.50 -2.62 -4.13
N ASN A 250 -15.02 -1.42 -4.39
CA ASN A 250 -15.47 -0.55 -5.49
C ASN A 250 -15.08 -1.11 -6.87
N ALA A 251 -13.84 -1.58 -7.02
CA ALA A 251 -13.33 -2.12 -8.27
C ALA A 251 -14.09 -3.38 -8.71
N VAL A 252 -14.32 -4.32 -7.78
CA VAL A 252 -15.07 -5.55 -8.06
C VAL A 252 -16.55 -5.24 -8.34
N GLN A 253 -17.13 -4.25 -7.67
CA GLN A 253 -18.48 -3.77 -7.99
C GLN A 253 -18.54 -3.19 -9.40
N GLY A 254 -17.60 -2.32 -9.76
CA GLY A 254 -17.50 -1.69 -11.07
C GLY A 254 -17.27 -2.70 -12.21
N LEU A 255 -16.52 -3.77 -11.94
CA LEU A 255 -16.21 -4.81 -12.91
C LEU A 255 -17.48 -5.56 -13.40
N GLU A 256 -18.50 -5.71 -12.55
CA GLU A 256 -19.77 -6.37 -12.94
C GLU A 256 -20.49 -5.63 -14.08
N PHE A 257 -20.32 -4.33 -14.20
CA PHE A 257 -20.91 -3.53 -15.28
C PHE A 257 -20.16 -3.69 -16.62
N ARG A 258 -19.08 -4.47 -16.67
CA ARG A 258 -18.35 -4.83 -17.90
C ARG A 258 -18.86 -6.11 -18.55
N LYS A 259 -19.74 -6.84 -17.90
CA LYS A 259 -20.39 -8.03 -18.50
C LYS A 259 -21.13 -7.66 -19.80
N PRO A 260 -21.06 -8.52 -20.86
CA PRO A 260 -20.63 -9.92 -20.83
C PRO A 260 -19.13 -10.16 -21.07
N LEU A 261 -18.30 -9.11 -21.19
CA LEU A 261 -16.85 -9.25 -21.38
C LEU A 261 -16.19 -9.93 -20.18
N LYS A 262 -15.15 -10.71 -20.45
CA LYS A 262 -14.44 -11.48 -19.43
C LYS A 262 -13.13 -10.83 -19.06
N SER A 263 -12.85 -10.78 -17.75
CA SER A 263 -11.54 -10.47 -17.22
C SER A 263 -10.51 -11.55 -17.52
N SER A 264 -9.25 -11.27 -17.24
CA SER A 264 -8.20 -12.29 -17.21
C SER A 264 -8.51 -13.45 -16.26
N VAL A 265 -7.87 -14.59 -16.46
CA VAL A 265 -8.02 -15.75 -15.56
C VAL A 265 -7.62 -15.38 -14.14
N VAL A 266 -6.51 -14.66 -13.96
CA VAL A 266 -6.00 -14.22 -12.65
C VAL A 266 -7.02 -13.38 -11.89
N ILE A 267 -7.61 -12.39 -12.56
CA ILE A 267 -8.63 -11.52 -11.96
C ILE A 267 -9.91 -12.29 -11.70
N THR A 268 -10.34 -13.12 -12.64
CA THR A 268 -11.59 -13.92 -12.51
C THR A 268 -11.52 -14.83 -11.27
N GLU A 269 -10.42 -15.55 -11.07
CA GLU A 269 -10.23 -16.41 -9.90
C GLU A 269 -10.22 -15.58 -8.60
N PHE A 270 -9.47 -14.48 -8.58
CA PHE A 270 -9.40 -13.62 -7.41
C PHE A 270 -10.76 -13.02 -7.04
N VAL A 271 -11.50 -12.52 -8.02
CA VAL A 271 -12.83 -11.95 -7.83
C VAL A 271 -13.83 -13.04 -7.40
N SER A 272 -13.74 -14.26 -7.94
CA SER A 272 -14.60 -15.38 -7.53
C SER A 272 -14.39 -15.73 -6.05
N GLU A 273 -13.13 -15.75 -5.57
CA GLU A 273 -12.82 -15.96 -4.16
C GLU A 273 -13.37 -14.81 -3.30
N TYR A 274 -13.14 -13.56 -3.73
CA TYR A 274 -13.62 -12.37 -3.03
C TYR A 274 -15.14 -12.34 -2.89
N ARG A 275 -15.88 -12.76 -3.94
CA ARG A 275 -17.35 -12.78 -3.95
C ARG A 275 -17.98 -13.75 -2.93
N ASN A 276 -17.20 -14.69 -2.37
CA ASN A 276 -17.66 -15.50 -1.23
C ASN A 276 -17.81 -14.67 0.06
N HIS A 277 -17.20 -13.49 0.12
CA HIS A 277 -17.20 -12.60 1.29
C HIS A 277 -18.06 -11.35 1.10
N VAL A 278 -18.00 -10.75 -0.09
CA VAL A 278 -18.69 -9.49 -0.42
C VAL A 278 -19.51 -9.70 -1.71
N PRO A 279 -20.86 -9.73 -1.63
CA PRO A 279 -21.74 -9.93 -2.78
C PRO A 279 -21.76 -8.70 -3.68
N PHE A 280 -22.34 -8.85 -4.89
CA PHE A 280 -22.74 -7.71 -5.72
C PHE A 280 -23.90 -6.96 -5.05
N ILE A 281 -23.87 -5.64 -5.08
CA ILE A 281 -24.83 -4.75 -4.40
C ILE A 281 -25.69 -4.07 -5.45
N THR A 282 -27.00 -4.28 -5.40
CA THR A 282 -27.98 -3.65 -6.31
C THR A 282 -28.62 -2.42 -5.72
N ASP A 283 -28.97 -2.48 -4.44
CA ASP A 283 -29.64 -1.42 -3.68
C ASP A 283 -28.87 -1.12 -2.40
N ASP A 284 -29.15 0.02 -1.77
CA ASP A 284 -28.49 0.43 -0.55
C ASP A 284 -28.63 -0.62 0.57
N VAL A 285 -27.51 -0.94 1.18
CA VAL A 285 -27.39 -1.84 2.33
C VAL A 285 -26.48 -1.22 3.38
N GLU A 286 -26.43 -1.81 4.55
CA GLU A 286 -25.43 -1.44 5.56
C GLU A 286 -24.02 -1.79 5.05
N MET A 287 -23.23 -0.75 4.70
CA MET A 287 -21.92 -0.93 4.07
C MET A 287 -20.82 -1.34 5.05
N HIS A 288 -20.91 -0.96 6.33
CA HIS A 288 -19.84 -1.21 7.30
C HIS A 288 -19.46 -2.71 7.42
N PRO A 289 -20.38 -3.67 7.56
CA PRO A 289 -20.00 -5.08 7.64
C PRO A 289 -19.33 -5.60 6.37
N LEU A 290 -19.69 -5.06 5.20
CA LEU A 290 -19.09 -5.45 3.91
C LEU A 290 -17.69 -4.85 3.75
N MET A 291 -17.49 -3.61 4.21
CA MET A 291 -16.16 -3.00 4.27
C MET A 291 -15.22 -3.80 5.17
N GLU A 292 -15.67 -4.21 6.37
CA GLU A 292 -14.87 -5.03 7.28
C GLU A 292 -14.50 -6.39 6.65
N LYS A 293 -15.44 -7.06 5.97
CA LYS A 293 -15.14 -8.30 5.24
C LYS A 293 -14.11 -8.08 4.13
N SER A 294 -14.20 -6.97 3.40
CA SER A 294 -13.24 -6.61 2.36
C SER A 294 -11.86 -6.32 2.95
N ILE A 295 -11.78 -5.59 4.04
CA ILE A 295 -10.54 -5.31 4.77
C ILE A 295 -9.91 -6.61 5.28
N GLN A 296 -10.72 -7.49 5.87
CA GLN A 296 -10.25 -8.79 6.36
C GLN A 296 -9.73 -9.66 5.21
N PHE A 297 -10.38 -9.64 4.04
CA PHE A 297 -9.90 -10.32 2.84
C PHE A 297 -8.49 -9.82 2.43
N ILE A 298 -8.26 -8.51 2.38
CA ILE A 298 -6.92 -7.92 2.12
C ILE A 298 -5.90 -8.42 3.14
N LYS A 299 -6.26 -8.44 4.43
CA LYS A 299 -5.37 -8.90 5.51
C LYS A 299 -4.95 -10.36 5.38
N THR A 300 -5.86 -11.22 4.98
CA THR A 300 -5.65 -12.68 4.94
C THR A 300 -5.23 -13.21 3.57
N CYS A 301 -5.44 -12.43 2.50
CA CYS A 301 -5.09 -12.83 1.14
C CYS A 301 -3.60 -13.19 1.03
N SER A 302 -3.33 -14.39 0.52
CA SER A 302 -1.97 -14.90 0.24
C SER A 302 -1.60 -14.84 -1.24
N LYS A 303 -2.51 -14.38 -2.12
CA LYS A 303 -2.27 -14.36 -3.57
C LYS A 303 -1.16 -13.37 -3.91
N ASN A 304 -0.12 -13.85 -4.56
CA ASN A 304 1.03 -13.07 -4.99
C ASN A 304 1.16 -13.15 -6.52
N ILE A 305 1.12 -12.00 -7.19
CA ILE A 305 1.31 -11.87 -8.65
C ILE A 305 2.64 -11.18 -8.99
N SER A 306 3.63 -11.24 -8.12
CA SER A 306 4.88 -10.52 -8.37
C SER A 306 5.76 -11.23 -9.41
N VAL A 307 6.36 -10.44 -10.28
CA VAL A 307 7.52 -10.86 -11.08
C VAL A 307 8.63 -11.24 -10.10
N LYS A 308 9.13 -12.48 -10.18
CA LYS A 308 10.35 -12.86 -9.45
C LYS A 308 11.49 -11.98 -9.96
N ARG A 309 12.22 -11.37 -9.02
CA ARG A 309 13.42 -10.59 -9.30
C ARG A 309 14.51 -11.40 -9.96
#